data_98c4832df00713af5bb28e5d67192392
#
_entry.id   98c4832df00713af5bb28e5d67192392
#
_cell.length_a   1.000
_cell.length_b   1.000
_cell.length_c   1.000
_cell.angle_alpha   90.00
_cell.angle_beta   90.00
_cell.angle_gamma   90.00
#
_symmetry.space_group_name_H-M   'P 1'
#
loop_
_entity.id
_entity.type
_entity.pdbx_description
1 polymer ?
#
loop_
_entity_poly.entity_id
_entity_poly.type
_entity_poly.pdbx_seq_one_letter_code
_entity_poly.pdbx_strand_id
1 'polypeptide(L)'
;MPVEYSGIAKEHTAVRTAAGLFDVSHMGEFQVMGDYALDLIQHITSNDASSLANGQAQYSALTTPEGTAVDDLLVYRHAEDHFMLVVNAANIDIDLEWIQSHNTFGARVENASDRISLLALQGPRAAQILQPLTDIALTGVHPYHFVSGKVLGVDTLLSRTGYTGEDGFELYFAVPESEKLWNGILKSGEPSGLLAAGLGARNTLRLEAKLLLYGNDLDRTTTLLEAGLGWIVKFRKSGFIGRESLARQKAEGLQRKLAGFIMLGRDIARDHYPVYVNGVEVSHVTSGSPSITLKQNIGLTYLPLAHTAPGTKLQVSVRGRACEAEVVQTPFYKRKDS
;
A
#
# COMPACT_ATOMS: atom_id res chain seq x y z
N MET A 1 7.70 0.64 15.01
CA MET A 1 8.75 0.72 13.97
C MET A 1 9.47 2.05 14.07
N PRO A 2 10.82 2.12 14.12
CA PRO A 2 11.56 3.38 14.14
C PRO A 2 11.49 4.10 12.79
N VAL A 3 11.82 5.39 12.80
CA VAL A 3 11.89 6.19 11.56
C VAL A 3 13.04 5.70 10.67
N GLU A 4 14.20 5.41 11.27
CA GLU A 4 15.39 4.89 10.61
C GLU A 4 16.25 4.07 11.59
N TYR A 5 17.08 3.18 11.09
CA TYR A 5 18.09 2.41 11.82
C TYR A 5 19.51 2.88 11.48
N SER A 6 19.81 3.04 10.20
CA SER A 6 21.14 3.39 9.68
C SER A 6 21.15 4.63 8.78
N GLY A 7 20.01 5.29 8.66
CA GLY A 7 19.77 6.47 7.84
C GLY A 7 18.87 6.20 6.65
N ILE A 8 17.83 7.04 6.47
CA ILE A 8 16.77 6.88 5.46
C ILE A 8 17.36 6.63 4.06
N ALA A 9 18.34 7.44 3.65
CA ALA A 9 18.91 7.32 2.31
C ALA A 9 19.67 6.00 2.09
N LYS A 10 20.37 5.51 3.11
CA LYS A 10 21.09 4.25 3.06
C LYS A 10 20.14 3.05 2.99
N GLU A 11 19.11 3.07 3.82
CA GLU A 11 18.07 2.03 3.88
C GLU A 11 17.26 1.98 2.58
N HIS A 12 16.83 3.13 2.08
CA HIS A 12 16.16 3.22 0.78
C HIS A 12 17.02 2.64 -0.34
N THR A 13 18.31 3.03 -0.39
CA THR A 13 19.24 2.54 -1.42
C THR A 13 19.43 1.03 -1.30
N ALA A 14 19.52 0.48 -0.08
CA ALA A 14 19.61 -0.97 0.12
C ALA A 14 18.38 -1.69 -0.46
N VAL A 15 17.16 -1.19 -0.25
CA VAL A 15 15.95 -1.77 -0.84
C VAL A 15 15.99 -1.73 -2.37
N ARG A 16 16.49 -0.66 -2.99
CA ARG A 16 16.59 -0.53 -4.45
C ARG A 16 17.69 -1.40 -5.08
N THR A 17 18.77 -1.71 -4.34
CA THR A 17 19.97 -2.35 -4.91
C THR A 17 20.27 -3.74 -4.35
N ALA A 18 19.74 -4.04 -3.18
CA ALA A 18 19.94 -5.30 -2.46
C ALA A 18 18.62 -5.77 -1.83
N ALA A 19 18.43 -5.48 -0.54
CA ALA A 19 17.19 -5.72 0.17
C ALA A 19 17.09 -4.86 1.44
N GLY A 20 15.86 -4.62 1.90
CA GLY A 20 15.53 -4.10 3.22
C GLY A 20 14.56 -5.00 3.96
N LEU A 21 14.73 -5.13 5.27
CA LEU A 21 13.80 -5.81 6.16
C LEU A 21 13.06 -4.78 7.00
N PHE A 22 11.73 -4.79 6.89
CA PHE A 22 10.83 -3.91 7.62
C PHE A 22 10.04 -4.72 8.65
N ASP A 23 9.98 -4.22 9.88
CA ASP A 23 9.00 -4.69 10.86
C ASP A 23 7.70 -3.89 10.66
N VAL A 24 6.68 -4.52 10.11
CA VAL A 24 5.37 -3.92 9.87
C VAL A 24 4.27 -4.60 10.67
N SER A 25 4.63 -5.20 11.81
CA SER A 25 3.72 -5.88 12.74
C SER A 25 2.65 -4.96 13.37
N HIS A 26 2.69 -3.68 13.05
CA HIS A 26 1.65 -2.73 13.45
C HIS A 26 0.42 -2.74 12.53
N MET A 27 0.47 -3.42 11.40
CA MET A 27 -0.69 -3.60 10.51
C MET A 27 -1.78 -4.42 11.22
N GLY A 28 -3.01 -4.33 10.71
CA GLY A 28 -4.13 -5.10 11.25
C GLY A 28 -4.44 -6.31 10.37
N GLU A 29 -4.73 -7.46 11.00
CA GLU A 29 -5.14 -8.67 10.33
C GLU A 29 -6.48 -9.16 10.87
N PHE A 30 -7.49 -9.21 9.99
CA PHE A 30 -8.81 -9.73 10.32
C PHE A 30 -9.07 -11.05 9.61
N GLN A 31 -9.53 -12.05 10.36
CA GLN A 31 -10.00 -13.31 9.80
C GLN A 31 -11.51 -13.20 9.55
N VAL A 32 -11.94 -13.54 8.33
CA VAL A 32 -13.35 -13.59 7.94
C VAL A 32 -13.67 -15.00 7.52
N MET A 33 -14.57 -15.68 8.24
CA MET A 33 -14.78 -17.11 8.12
C MET A 33 -16.28 -17.48 8.09
N GLY A 34 -16.56 -18.66 7.54
CA GLY A 34 -17.89 -19.27 7.47
C GLY A 34 -18.53 -19.15 6.10
N ASP A 35 -19.66 -19.81 5.92
CA ASP A 35 -20.33 -20.00 4.63
C ASP A 35 -20.62 -18.68 3.88
N TYR A 36 -20.77 -17.58 4.61
CA TYR A 36 -21.05 -16.25 4.06
C TYR A 36 -19.83 -15.31 4.06
N ALA A 37 -18.62 -15.84 4.24
CA ALA A 37 -17.41 -15.01 4.27
C ALA A 37 -17.20 -14.26 2.93
N LEU A 38 -17.38 -14.97 1.80
CA LEU A 38 -17.27 -14.35 0.48
C LEU A 38 -18.34 -13.27 0.24
N ASP A 39 -19.57 -13.51 0.68
CA ASP A 39 -20.68 -12.55 0.50
C ASP A 39 -20.38 -11.24 1.25
N LEU A 40 -19.90 -11.34 2.49
CA LEU A 40 -19.47 -10.18 3.27
C LEU A 40 -18.32 -9.45 2.55
N ILE A 41 -17.24 -10.14 2.18
CA ILE A 41 -16.09 -9.54 1.47
C ILE A 41 -16.53 -8.85 0.18
N GLN A 42 -17.40 -9.49 -0.60
CA GLN A 42 -17.95 -8.92 -1.83
C GLN A 42 -18.79 -7.67 -1.56
N HIS A 43 -19.52 -7.63 -0.44
CA HIS A 43 -20.36 -6.50 -0.09
C HIS A 43 -19.55 -5.28 0.37
N ILE A 44 -18.50 -5.49 1.18
CA ILE A 44 -17.75 -4.38 1.80
C ILE A 44 -16.57 -3.89 0.98
N THR A 45 -16.08 -4.65 -0.02
CA THR A 45 -14.87 -4.28 -0.78
C THR A 45 -15.16 -3.94 -2.24
N SER A 46 -14.40 -3.03 -2.83
CA SER A 46 -14.57 -2.54 -4.20
C SER A 46 -14.13 -3.51 -5.28
N ASN A 47 -13.14 -4.38 -4.99
CA ASN A 47 -12.61 -5.37 -5.94
C ASN A 47 -13.40 -6.67 -5.88
N ASP A 48 -13.22 -7.54 -6.87
CA ASP A 48 -13.95 -8.80 -7.00
C ASP A 48 -13.18 -9.96 -6.34
N ALA A 49 -13.50 -10.24 -5.08
CA ALA A 49 -12.88 -11.32 -4.32
C ALA A 49 -13.28 -12.72 -4.82
N SER A 50 -14.40 -12.85 -5.57
CA SER A 50 -14.81 -14.13 -6.15
C SER A 50 -13.87 -14.60 -7.26
N SER A 51 -13.12 -13.68 -7.86
CA SER A 51 -12.12 -14.00 -8.89
C SER A 51 -10.81 -14.57 -8.34
N LEU A 52 -10.59 -14.52 -7.02
CA LEU A 52 -9.41 -15.08 -6.39
C LEU A 52 -9.50 -16.61 -6.32
N ALA A 53 -8.42 -17.29 -6.66
CA ALA A 53 -8.22 -18.68 -6.24
C ALA A 53 -7.67 -18.74 -4.80
N ASN A 54 -7.78 -19.91 -4.16
CA ASN A 54 -7.14 -20.15 -2.87
C ASN A 54 -5.61 -19.93 -2.99
N GLY A 55 -5.00 -19.26 -2.04
CA GLY A 55 -3.60 -18.88 -2.09
C GLY A 55 -3.32 -17.59 -2.88
N GLN A 56 -4.37 -16.83 -3.26
CA GLN A 56 -4.22 -15.53 -3.91
C GLN A 56 -4.64 -14.37 -3.01
N ALA A 57 -4.01 -13.23 -3.24
CA ALA A 57 -4.35 -11.96 -2.62
C ALA A 57 -4.72 -10.91 -3.66
N GLN A 58 -5.46 -9.88 -3.27
CA GLN A 58 -5.74 -8.72 -4.12
C GLN A 58 -5.79 -7.43 -3.30
N TYR A 59 -5.37 -6.35 -3.92
CA TYR A 59 -5.57 -5.00 -3.40
C TYR A 59 -7.02 -4.56 -3.64
N SER A 60 -7.64 -4.00 -2.61
CA SER A 60 -9.03 -3.54 -2.61
C SER A 60 -9.19 -2.31 -1.72
N ALA A 61 -10.42 -1.84 -1.54
CA ALA A 61 -10.75 -0.77 -0.62
C ALA A 61 -12.14 -0.98 0.00
N LEU A 62 -12.30 -0.56 1.24
CA LEU A 62 -13.58 -0.31 1.87
C LEU A 62 -14.07 1.07 1.46
N THR A 63 -15.34 1.21 1.12
CA THR A 63 -15.90 2.47 0.62
C THR A 63 -17.17 2.85 1.34
N THR A 64 -17.39 4.17 1.52
CA THR A 64 -18.65 4.73 1.99
C THR A 64 -19.74 4.61 0.90
N PRO A 65 -21.02 4.82 1.22
CA PRO A 65 -22.10 4.89 0.22
C PRO A 65 -21.86 5.95 -0.86
N GLU A 66 -21.10 7.01 -0.55
CA GLU A 66 -20.71 8.07 -1.48
C GLU A 66 -19.56 7.66 -2.41
N GLY A 67 -18.91 6.52 -2.16
CA GLY A 67 -17.78 6.00 -2.93
C GLY A 67 -16.42 6.56 -2.51
N THR A 68 -16.34 7.26 -1.38
CA THR A 68 -15.07 7.69 -0.77
C THR A 68 -14.43 6.54 0.01
N ALA A 69 -13.14 6.61 0.26
CA ALA A 69 -12.43 5.51 0.91
C ALA A 69 -12.62 5.52 2.44
N VAL A 70 -12.99 4.39 3.00
CA VAL A 70 -12.91 4.12 4.45
C VAL A 70 -11.50 3.65 4.79
N ASP A 71 -10.96 2.72 4.01
CA ASP A 71 -9.56 2.28 4.03
C ASP A 71 -9.20 1.57 2.72
N ASP A 72 -7.91 1.42 2.45
CA ASP A 72 -7.37 0.52 1.45
C ASP A 72 -6.70 -0.68 2.11
N LEU A 73 -6.84 -1.87 1.52
CA LEU A 73 -6.47 -3.12 2.16
C LEU A 73 -6.07 -4.21 1.16
N LEU A 74 -5.44 -5.26 1.69
CA LEU A 74 -5.27 -6.51 0.96
C LEU A 74 -6.30 -7.54 1.41
N VAL A 75 -6.88 -8.26 0.45
CA VAL A 75 -7.79 -9.39 0.66
C VAL A 75 -7.06 -10.67 0.28
N TYR A 76 -6.88 -11.58 1.21
CA TYR A 76 -6.26 -12.90 1.03
C TYR A 76 -7.33 -13.97 1.04
N ARG A 77 -7.36 -14.86 0.06
CA ARG A 77 -8.27 -16.01 0.04
C ARG A 77 -7.54 -17.30 0.43
N HIS A 78 -7.79 -17.77 1.66
CA HIS A 78 -7.25 -19.04 2.17
C HIS A 78 -8.04 -20.24 1.64
N ALA A 79 -9.38 -20.13 1.69
CA ALA A 79 -10.33 -21.16 1.26
C ALA A 79 -11.61 -20.48 0.72
N GLU A 80 -12.58 -21.28 0.31
CA GLU A 80 -13.88 -20.76 -0.16
C GLU A 80 -14.62 -19.98 0.92
N ASP A 81 -14.46 -20.39 2.17
CA ASP A 81 -15.11 -19.87 3.37
C ASP A 81 -14.14 -19.17 4.34
N HIS A 82 -12.90 -18.88 3.91
CA HIS A 82 -11.89 -18.29 4.78
C HIS A 82 -11.05 -17.24 4.05
N PHE A 83 -11.14 -16.00 4.54
CA PHE A 83 -10.38 -14.85 4.06
C PHE A 83 -9.62 -14.18 5.19
N MET A 84 -8.50 -13.54 4.86
CA MET A 84 -7.80 -12.61 5.74
C MET A 84 -7.77 -11.24 5.10
N LEU A 85 -8.08 -10.21 5.87
CA LEU A 85 -7.93 -8.80 5.48
C LEU A 85 -6.71 -8.22 6.18
N VAL A 86 -5.87 -7.52 5.44
CA VAL A 86 -4.73 -6.77 6.00
C VAL A 86 -5.00 -5.29 5.81
N VAL A 87 -5.16 -4.57 6.92
CA VAL A 87 -5.64 -3.18 6.97
C VAL A 87 -4.58 -2.23 7.53
N ASN A 88 -4.74 -0.93 7.31
CA ASN A 88 -3.83 0.07 7.82
C ASN A 88 -3.90 0.19 9.36
N ALA A 89 -2.74 0.28 10.00
CA ALA A 89 -2.59 0.29 11.46
C ALA A 89 -3.46 1.35 12.16
N ALA A 90 -3.55 2.55 11.58
CA ALA A 90 -4.33 3.64 12.18
C ALA A 90 -5.85 3.39 12.11
N ASN A 91 -6.29 2.45 11.27
CA ASN A 91 -7.70 2.22 10.99
C ASN A 91 -8.23 0.89 11.57
N ILE A 92 -7.42 0.11 12.30
CA ILE A 92 -7.81 -1.22 12.80
C ILE A 92 -9.19 -1.21 13.48
N ASP A 93 -9.41 -0.29 14.41
CA ASP A 93 -10.69 -0.22 15.14
C ASP A 93 -11.82 0.28 14.25
N ILE A 94 -11.55 1.28 13.40
CA ILE A 94 -12.51 1.88 12.47
C ILE A 94 -12.97 0.83 11.45
N ASP A 95 -12.03 0.08 10.90
CA ASP A 95 -12.32 -0.94 9.89
C ASP A 95 -13.06 -2.13 10.49
N LEU A 96 -12.68 -2.56 11.69
CA LEU A 96 -13.39 -3.62 12.40
C LEU A 96 -14.85 -3.24 12.65
N GLU A 97 -15.08 -2.02 13.17
CA GLU A 97 -16.44 -1.49 13.38
C GLU A 97 -17.21 -1.38 12.06
N TRP A 98 -16.55 -0.88 11.00
CA TRP A 98 -17.14 -0.79 9.66
C TRP A 98 -17.57 -2.15 9.13
N ILE A 99 -16.70 -3.14 9.19
CA ILE A 99 -16.96 -4.50 8.72
C ILE A 99 -18.08 -5.15 9.53
N GLN A 100 -18.04 -5.02 10.87
CA GLN A 100 -19.05 -5.60 11.74
C GLN A 100 -20.44 -4.96 11.55
N SER A 101 -20.51 -3.63 11.38
CA SER A 101 -21.79 -2.93 11.15
C SER A 101 -22.45 -3.27 9.82
N HIS A 102 -21.68 -3.72 8.83
CA HIS A 102 -22.17 -4.14 7.52
C HIS A 102 -22.28 -5.67 7.35
N ASN A 103 -21.96 -6.43 8.41
CA ASN A 103 -22.04 -7.89 8.38
C ASN A 103 -23.47 -8.38 8.63
N THR A 104 -24.34 -8.17 7.66
CA THR A 104 -25.72 -8.69 7.68
C THR A 104 -25.82 -10.16 7.25
N PHE A 105 -24.71 -10.74 6.83
CA PHE A 105 -24.61 -12.10 6.32
C PHE A 105 -24.37 -13.16 7.41
N GLY A 106 -23.85 -12.73 8.57
CA GLY A 106 -23.53 -13.64 9.67
C GLY A 106 -22.17 -14.33 9.53
N ALA A 107 -21.26 -13.80 8.71
CA ALA A 107 -19.89 -14.27 8.66
C ALA A 107 -19.17 -14.00 10.00
N ARG A 108 -18.29 -14.92 10.42
CA ARG A 108 -17.47 -14.70 11.62
C ARG A 108 -16.32 -13.77 11.27
N VAL A 109 -16.22 -12.65 11.97
CA VAL A 109 -15.13 -11.68 11.84
C VAL A 109 -14.33 -11.66 13.14
N GLU A 110 -13.02 -11.88 13.07
CA GLU A 110 -12.13 -11.93 14.23
C GLU A 110 -10.91 -11.04 13.97
N ASN A 111 -10.61 -10.12 14.90
CA ASN A 111 -9.35 -9.38 14.90
C ASN A 111 -8.23 -10.29 15.44
N ALA A 112 -7.26 -10.59 14.60
CA ALA A 112 -6.10 -11.44 14.91
C ALA A 112 -4.80 -10.66 15.08
N SER A 113 -4.83 -9.33 14.95
CA SER A 113 -3.65 -8.45 14.88
C SER A 113 -2.66 -8.65 16.03
N ASP A 114 -3.16 -8.79 17.27
CA ASP A 114 -2.30 -8.99 18.45
C ASP A 114 -1.56 -10.34 18.49
N ARG A 115 -1.92 -11.28 17.62
CA ARG A 115 -1.33 -12.62 17.55
C ARG A 115 -0.39 -12.82 16.38
N ILE A 116 -0.36 -11.87 15.45
CA ILE A 116 0.40 -11.97 14.21
C ILE A 116 1.48 -10.88 14.20
N SER A 117 2.70 -11.29 13.88
CA SER A 117 3.77 -10.38 13.51
C SER A 117 3.97 -10.45 12.00
N LEU A 118 4.34 -9.31 11.43
CA LEU A 118 4.54 -9.14 10.00
C LEU A 118 5.91 -8.53 9.72
N LEU A 119 6.74 -9.28 8.97
CA LEU A 119 7.99 -8.77 8.43
C LEU A 119 7.89 -8.65 6.90
N ALA A 120 8.37 -7.54 6.35
CA ALA A 120 8.47 -7.36 4.90
C ALA A 120 9.93 -7.34 4.47
N LEU A 121 10.36 -8.34 3.71
CA LEU A 121 11.68 -8.43 3.07
C LEU A 121 11.55 -8.00 1.61
N GLN A 122 12.08 -6.84 1.28
CA GLN A 122 11.83 -6.16 0.01
C GLN A 122 13.13 -5.79 -0.71
N GLY A 123 13.20 -6.00 -2.02
CA GLY A 123 14.34 -5.64 -2.85
C GLY A 123 14.73 -6.74 -3.84
N PRO A 124 15.60 -6.45 -4.83
CA PRO A 124 15.96 -7.38 -5.91
C PRO A 124 16.65 -8.67 -5.41
N ARG A 125 17.22 -8.67 -4.21
CA ARG A 125 17.85 -9.86 -3.60
C ARG A 125 16.99 -10.55 -2.55
N ALA A 126 15.73 -10.12 -2.36
CA ALA A 126 14.85 -10.66 -1.32
C ALA A 126 14.67 -12.18 -1.44
N ALA A 127 14.39 -12.69 -2.65
CA ALA A 127 14.25 -14.12 -2.89
C ALA A 127 15.57 -14.88 -2.63
N GLN A 128 16.70 -14.33 -3.06
CA GLN A 128 18.04 -14.94 -2.83
C GLN A 128 18.36 -15.06 -1.33
N ILE A 129 18.01 -14.06 -0.55
CA ILE A 129 18.23 -14.01 0.90
C ILE A 129 17.30 -14.98 1.64
N LEU A 130 16.04 -15.05 1.21
CA LEU A 130 15.01 -15.85 1.89
C LEU A 130 15.09 -17.34 1.54
N GLN A 131 15.47 -17.70 0.31
CA GLN A 131 15.44 -19.10 -0.16
C GLN A 131 16.23 -20.07 0.72
N PRO A 132 17.42 -19.74 1.25
CA PRO A 132 18.14 -20.64 2.15
C PRO A 132 17.49 -20.86 3.52
N LEU A 133 16.51 -20.02 3.89
CA LEU A 133 15.85 -20.04 5.19
C LEU A 133 14.52 -20.81 5.17
N THR A 134 14.09 -21.26 3.99
CA THR A 134 12.81 -21.95 3.79
C THR A 134 12.94 -23.08 2.78
N ASP A 135 12.16 -24.12 2.94
CA ASP A 135 11.96 -25.21 1.99
C ASP A 135 10.87 -24.90 0.92
N ILE A 136 10.17 -23.77 1.07
CA ILE A 136 9.25 -23.27 0.04
C ILE A 136 10.07 -22.87 -1.21
N ALA A 137 9.71 -23.40 -2.37
CA ALA A 137 10.28 -22.96 -3.64
C ALA A 137 9.74 -21.56 -4.01
N LEU A 138 10.48 -20.50 -3.65
CA LEU A 138 10.05 -19.11 -3.82
C LEU A 138 9.80 -18.71 -5.28
N THR A 139 10.46 -19.38 -6.23
CA THR A 139 10.22 -19.18 -7.67
C THR A 139 8.81 -19.58 -8.11
N GLY A 140 8.16 -20.47 -7.36
CA GLY A 140 6.78 -20.90 -7.60
C GLY A 140 5.72 -19.96 -6.99
N VAL A 141 6.11 -19.03 -6.12
CA VAL A 141 5.20 -18.05 -5.53
C VAL A 141 5.10 -16.84 -6.46
N HIS A 142 3.98 -16.70 -7.16
CA HIS A 142 3.76 -15.57 -8.07
C HIS A 142 3.41 -14.28 -7.31
N PRO A 143 3.55 -13.08 -7.92
CA PRO A 143 3.07 -11.83 -7.33
C PRO A 143 1.59 -11.93 -6.93
N TYR A 144 1.24 -11.39 -5.77
CA TYR A 144 -0.09 -11.52 -5.16
C TYR A 144 -0.55 -12.96 -4.89
N HIS A 145 0.39 -13.89 -4.71
CA HIS A 145 0.13 -15.23 -4.21
C HIS A 145 0.81 -15.43 -2.86
N PHE A 146 0.25 -16.33 -2.08
CA PHE A 146 0.82 -16.72 -0.80
C PHE A 146 0.76 -18.23 -0.59
N VAL A 147 1.65 -18.71 0.25
CA VAL A 147 1.74 -20.12 0.65
C VAL A 147 2.05 -20.21 2.13
N SER A 148 1.62 -21.27 2.76
CA SER A 148 2.03 -21.61 4.14
C SER A 148 3.20 -22.59 4.11
N GLY A 149 4.17 -22.38 5.00
CA GLY A 149 5.32 -23.26 5.13
C GLY A 149 6.18 -22.84 6.32
N LYS A 150 7.46 -23.19 6.31
CA LYS A 150 8.36 -22.82 7.40
C LYS A 150 9.48 -21.90 6.93
N VAL A 151 9.76 -20.87 7.73
CA VAL A 151 10.93 -20.01 7.59
C VAL A 151 11.74 -20.13 8.89
N LEU A 152 13.00 -20.55 8.83
CA LEU A 152 13.84 -20.87 10.00
C LEU A 152 13.14 -21.83 10.99
N GLY A 153 12.32 -22.74 10.46
CA GLY A 153 11.55 -23.71 11.25
C GLY A 153 10.30 -23.14 11.92
N VAL A 154 9.93 -21.88 11.67
CA VAL A 154 8.73 -21.20 12.17
C VAL A 154 7.61 -21.31 11.14
N ASP A 155 6.41 -21.70 11.58
CA ASP A 155 5.23 -21.72 10.73
C ASP A 155 4.89 -20.29 10.27
N THR A 156 4.90 -20.08 8.96
CA THR A 156 4.84 -18.75 8.34
C THR A 156 3.90 -18.80 7.13
N LEU A 157 3.01 -17.83 7.03
CA LEU A 157 2.34 -17.51 5.77
C LEU A 157 3.25 -16.54 5.02
N LEU A 158 3.71 -16.96 3.85
CA LEU A 158 4.63 -16.20 3.01
C LEU A 158 3.89 -15.69 1.78
N SER A 159 3.79 -14.38 1.65
CA SER A 159 3.12 -13.69 0.56
C SER A 159 4.11 -12.93 -0.31
N ARG A 160 3.96 -13.01 -1.65
CA ARG A 160 4.77 -12.19 -2.58
C ARG A 160 4.05 -10.88 -2.85
N THR A 161 3.99 -10.05 -1.83
CA THR A 161 3.41 -8.71 -1.76
C THR A 161 4.42 -7.73 -1.17
N GLY A 162 4.09 -6.44 -1.18
CA GLY A 162 4.94 -5.41 -0.60
C GLY A 162 4.49 -3.99 -0.93
N TYR A 163 5.18 -3.00 -0.36
CA TYR A 163 4.84 -1.58 -0.43
C TYR A 163 6.04 -0.70 -0.82
N THR A 164 6.90 -1.20 -1.71
CA THR A 164 8.16 -0.53 -2.08
C THR A 164 8.32 -0.28 -3.57
N GLY A 165 7.54 -0.97 -4.40
CA GLY A 165 7.74 -1.02 -5.85
C GLY A 165 8.82 -2.01 -6.29
N GLU A 166 9.52 -2.65 -5.34
CA GLU A 166 10.43 -3.75 -5.61
C GLU A 166 9.72 -5.11 -5.48
N ASP A 167 10.39 -6.16 -5.87
CA ASP A 167 10.01 -7.53 -5.55
C ASP A 167 10.29 -7.82 -4.08
N GLY A 168 9.54 -8.75 -3.48
CA GLY A 168 9.76 -9.10 -2.09
C GLY A 168 8.67 -9.99 -1.53
N PHE A 169 8.78 -10.23 -0.24
CA PHE A 169 7.88 -11.11 0.50
C PHE A 169 7.46 -10.48 1.81
N GLU A 170 6.23 -10.73 2.19
CA GLU A 170 5.66 -10.44 3.49
C GLU A 170 5.47 -11.75 4.24
N LEU A 171 5.95 -11.80 5.48
CA LEU A 171 5.98 -12.98 6.32
C LEU A 171 5.08 -12.74 7.54
N TYR A 172 3.98 -13.49 7.62
CA TYR A 172 3.03 -13.46 8.73
C TYR A 172 3.26 -14.68 9.61
N PHE A 173 3.45 -14.48 10.89
CA PHE A 173 3.79 -15.55 11.85
C PHE A 173 3.38 -15.16 13.28
N ALA A 174 3.42 -16.12 14.22
CA ALA A 174 3.04 -15.87 15.60
C ALA A 174 4.03 -14.93 16.33
N VAL A 175 3.51 -13.97 17.09
CA VAL A 175 4.28 -12.93 17.79
C VAL A 175 5.49 -13.46 18.59
N PRO A 176 5.43 -14.59 19.32
CA PRO A 176 6.59 -15.10 20.08
C PRO A 176 7.83 -15.42 19.22
N GLU A 177 7.67 -15.59 17.91
CA GLU A 177 8.75 -15.92 16.98
C GLU A 177 9.44 -14.69 16.35
N SER A 178 9.00 -13.48 16.70
CA SER A 178 9.43 -12.22 16.06
C SER A 178 10.93 -12.00 16.13
N GLU A 179 11.54 -12.15 17.30
CA GLU A 179 12.97 -11.95 17.49
C GLU A 179 13.80 -12.96 16.69
N LYS A 180 13.35 -14.21 16.66
CA LYS A 180 14.03 -15.30 15.94
C LYS A 180 14.04 -15.02 14.43
N LEU A 181 12.89 -14.67 13.85
CA LEU A 181 12.80 -14.41 12.41
C LEU A 181 13.52 -13.10 12.02
N TRP A 182 13.34 -12.04 12.78
CA TRP A 182 14.02 -10.77 12.56
C TRP A 182 15.55 -10.93 12.53
N ASN A 183 16.12 -11.50 13.59
CA ASN A 183 17.56 -11.67 13.71
C ASN A 183 18.11 -12.69 12.71
N GLY A 184 17.37 -13.78 12.47
CA GLY A 184 17.79 -14.82 11.53
C GLY A 184 17.84 -14.35 10.08
N ILE A 185 16.84 -13.57 9.65
CA ILE A 185 16.78 -13.00 8.31
C ILE A 185 17.89 -11.94 8.13
N LEU A 186 18.06 -11.02 9.09
CA LEU A 186 19.13 -10.02 9.05
C LEU A 186 20.51 -10.66 8.94
N LYS A 187 20.79 -11.66 9.78
CA LYS A 187 22.07 -12.40 9.76
C LYS A 187 22.31 -13.08 8.40
N SER A 188 21.29 -13.73 7.85
CA SER A 188 21.40 -14.40 6.54
C SER A 188 21.62 -13.40 5.40
N GLY A 189 20.98 -12.25 5.47
CA GLY A 189 21.02 -11.23 4.41
C GLY A 189 22.22 -10.29 4.47
N GLU A 190 22.95 -10.22 5.60
CA GLU A 190 24.08 -9.31 5.79
C GLU A 190 25.12 -9.39 4.66
N PRO A 191 25.60 -10.59 4.23
CA PRO A 191 26.55 -10.70 3.12
C PRO A 191 26.00 -10.24 1.77
N SER A 192 24.67 -10.19 1.63
CA SER A 192 23.95 -9.74 0.44
C SER A 192 23.59 -8.26 0.47
N GLY A 193 23.96 -7.53 1.54
CA GLY A 193 23.68 -6.10 1.69
C GLY A 193 22.29 -5.79 2.24
N LEU A 194 21.62 -6.75 2.89
CA LEU A 194 20.37 -6.52 3.60
C LEU A 194 20.58 -5.53 4.75
N LEU A 195 19.69 -4.56 4.86
CA LEU A 195 19.62 -3.65 5.99
C LEU A 195 18.23 -3.70 6.65
N ALA A 196 18.18 -3.48 7.97
CA ALA A 196 16.94 -3.08 8.61
C ALA A 196 16.50 -1.72 8.04
N ALA A 197 15.22 -1.57 7.76
CA ALA A 197 14.68 -0.36 7.14
C ALA A 197 13.47 0.18 7.93
N GLY A 198 13.47 1.49 8.17
CA GLY A 198 12.47 2.18 8.97
C GLY A 198 11.37 2.85 8.16
N LEU A 199 10.47 3.56 8.88
CA LEU A 199 9.32 4.26 8.29
C LEU A 199 9.73 5.33 7.27
N GLY A 200 10.88 5.99 7.47
CA GLY A 200 11.38 7.00 6.54
C GLY A 200 11.71 6.40 5.17
N ALA A 201 12.42 5.26 5.14
CA ALA A 201 12.69 4.54 3.90
C ALA A 201 11.39 3.99 3.28
N ARG A 202 10.48 3.41 4.09
CA ARG A 202 9.16 2.95 3.63
C ARG A 202 8.40 4.07 2.92
N ASN A 203 8.35 5.28 3.50
CA ASN A 203 7.63 6.41 2.91
C ASN A 203 8.27 6.91 1.60
N THR A 204 9.60 7.02 1.52
CA THR A 204 10.25 7.45 0.28
C THR A 204 10.10 6.43 -0.85
N LEU A 205 10.18 5.13 -0.54
CA LEU A 205 10.04 4.03 -1.50
C LEU A 205 8.61 3.94 -2.07
N ARG A 206 7.59 3.96 -1.18
CA ARG A 206 6.19 3.87 -1.60
C ARG A 206 5.79 5.06 -2.48
N LEU A 207 6.25 6.29 -2.12
CA LEU A 207 5.94 7.50 -2.87
C LEU A 207 6.53 7.45 -4.29
N GLU A 208 7.78 7.01 -4.44
CA GLU A 208 8.40 6.82 -5.75
C GLU A 208 7.61 5.85 -6.63
N ALA A 209 7.08 4.78 -6.05
CA ALA A 209 6.24 3.79 -6.73
C ALA A 209 4.77 4.24 -6.90
N LYS A 210 4.39 5.41 -6.38
CA LYS A 210 3.00 5.90 -6.31
C LYS A 210 2.06 4.92 -5.61
N LEU A 211 2.52 4.26 -4.56
CA LEU A 211 1.66 3.51 -3.66
C LEU A 211 1.08 4.50 -2.64
N LEU A 212 -0.24 4.53 -2.55
CA LEU A 212 -0.95 5.56 -1.77
C LEU A 212 -0.79 5.31 -0.27
N LEU A 213 -0.84 6.39 0.50
CA LEU A 213 -0.89 6.35 1.96
C LEU A 213 -2.26 6.82 2.40
N TYR A 214 -3.01 5.94 3.07
CA TYR A 214 -4.28 6.32 3.67
C TYR A 214 -4.09 7.39 4.77
N GLY A 215 -5.02 8.32 4.84
CA GLY A 215 -4.91 9.51 5.70
C GLY A 215 -4.16 10.68 5.06
N ASN A 216 -3.44 10.45 3.95
CA ASN A 216 -2.73 11.47 3.19
C ASN A 216 -3.24 11.56 1.74
N ASP A 217 -3.02 10.49 0.96
CA ASP A 217 -3.36 10.44 -0.46
C ASP A 217 -4.76 9.89 -0.73
N LEU A 218 -5.33 9.22 0.23
CA LEU A 218 -6.64 8.59 0.21
C LEU A 218 -7.28 8.73 1.58
N ASP A 219 -8.54 9.16 1.63
CA ASP A 219 -9.29 9.35 2.86
C ASP A 219 -10.80 9.36 2.61
N ARG A 220 -11.60 9.67 3.64
CA ARG A 220 -13.07 9.76 3.54
C ARG A 220 -13.59 10.94 2.72
N THR A 221 -12.73 11.80 2.18
CA THR A 221 -13.10 12.94 1.31
C THR A 221 -12.76 12.68 -0.15
N THR A 222 -12.09 11.57 -0.44
CA THR A 222 -11.60 11.22 -1.79
C THR A 222 -12.23 9.92 -2.28
N THR A 223 -12.67 9.90 -3.54
CA THR A 223 -13.19 8.69 -4.15
C THR A 223 -12.06 7.84 -4.75
N LEU A 224 -12.31 6.54 -4.90
CA LEU A 224 -11.34 5.64 -5.53
C LEU A 224 -11.00 6.06 -6.97
N LEU A 225 -11.95 6.67 -7.69
CA LEU A 225 -11.72 7.12 -9.06
C LEU A 225 -10.84 8.36 -9.10
N GLU A 226 -11.05 9.32 -8.20
CA GLU A 226 -10.19 10.51 -8.07
C GLU A 226 -8.75 10.12 -7.69
N ALA A 227 -8.58 9.14 -6.81
CA ALA A 227 -7.28 8.61 -6.39
C ALA A 227 -6.55 7.81 -7.49
N GLY A 228 -7.22 7.54 -8.61
CA GLY A 228 -6.67 6.73 -9.71
C GLY A 228 -6.72 5.23 -9.46
N LEU A 229 -7.54 4.80 -8.51
CA LEU A 229 -7.76 3.39 -8.14
C LEU A 229 -8.92 2.74 -8.90
N GLY A 230 -9.38 3.32 -10.00
CA GLY A 230 -10.50 2.77 -10.80
C GLY A 230 -10.30 1.32 -11.27
N TRP A 231 -9.07 0.83 -11.31
CA TRP A 231 -8.73 -0.54 -11.68
C TRP A 231 -9.17 -1.59 -10.62
N ILE A 232 -9.32 -1.21 -9.34
CA ILE A 232 -9.89 -2.06 -8.28
C ILE A 232 -11.41 -1.88 -8.10
N VAL A 233 -12.06 -1.00 -8.86
CA VAL A 233 -13.51 -0.80 -8.80
C VAL A 233 -14.19 -1.71 -9.82
N LYS A 234 -14.72 -2.83 -9.36
CA LYS A 234 -15.32 -3.85 -10.24
C LYS A 234 -16.82 -3.69 -10.37
N PHE A 235 -17.24 -2.81 -11.29
CA PHE A 235 -18.66 -2.51 -11.55
C PHE A 235 -19.50 -3.71 -12.02
N ARG A 236 -18.86 -4.80 -12.49
CA ARG A 236 -19.55 -5.99 -13.01
C ARG A 236 -19.97 -6.98 -11.91
N LYS A 237 -19.42 -6.89 -10.70
CA LYS A 237 -19.86 -7.73 -9.58
C LYS A 237 -21.25 -7.32 -9.09
N SER A 238 -21.93 -8.18 -8.34
CA SER A 238 -23.32 -8.05 -7.92
C SER A 238 -23.63 -6.75 -7.15
N GLY A 239 -22.64 -6.25 -6.38
CA GLY A 239 -22.76 -5.01 -5.64
C GLY A 239 -21.64 -4.86 -4.61
N PHE A 240 -21.42 -3.62 -4.16
CA PHE A 240 -20.61 -3.28 -3.00
C PHE A 240 -21.02 -1.88 -2.53
N ILE A 241 -20.70 -1.55 -1.29
CA ILE A 241 -21.01 -0.23 -0.72
C ILE A 241 -20.32 0.86 -1.56
N GLY A 242 -21.08 1.87 -2.01
CA GLY A 242 -20.58 2.98 -2.83
C GLY A 242 -20.52 2.73 -4.35
N ARG A 243 -20.88 1.52 -4.82
CA ARG A 243 -20.85 1.17 -6.24
C ARG A 243 -21.65 2.13 -7.14
N GLU A 244 -22.84 2.51 -6.71
CA GLU A 244 -23.74 3.37 -7.51
C GLU A 244 -23.18 4.79 -7.62
N SER A 245 -22.66 5.35 -6.52
CA SER A 245 -22.03 6.66 -6.51
C SER A 245 -20.79 6.71 -7.39
N LEU A 246 -19.93 5.68 -7.31
CA LEU A 246 -18.77 5.55 -8.19
C LEU A 246 -19.16 5.36 -9.66
N ALA A 247 -20.23 4.60 -9.95
CA ALA A 247 -20.70 4.41 -11.31
C ALA A 247 -21.26 5.72 -11.90
N ARG A 248 -22.00 6.50 -11.11
CA ARG A 248 -22.48 7.83 -11.50
C ARG A 248 -21.30 8.78 -11.74
N GLN A 249 -20.34 8.88 -10.82
CA GLN A 249 -19.15 9.72 -10.99
C GLN A 249 -18.36 9.34 -12.25
N LYS A 250 -18.25 8.04 -12.55
CA LYS A 250 -17.59 7.57 -13.78
C LYS A 250 -18.33 8.02 -15.05
N ALA A 251 -19.67 8.02 -15.01
CA ALA A 251 -20.49 8.45 -16.16
C ALA A 251 -20.47 9.97 -16.37
N GLU A 252 -20.49 10.74 -15.28
CA GLU A 252 -20.47 12.21 -15.28
C GLU A 252 -19.07 12.78 -15.54
N GLY A 253 -18.01 12.00 -15.30
CA GLY A 253 -16.62 12.44 -15.37
C GLY A 253 -16.09 12.99 -14.04
N LEU A 254 -14.77 12.93 -13.87
CA LEU A 254 -14.08 13.42 -12.68
C LEU A 254 -13.93 14.94 -12.73
N GLN A 255 -14.08 15.61 -11.60
CA GLN A 255 -13.76 17.03 -11.45
C GLN A 255 -12.30 17.26 -11.12
N ARG A 256 -11.70 16.34 -10.35
CA ARG A 256 -10.30 16.37 -9.91
C ARG A 256 -9.69 14.97 -9.97
N LYS A 257 -8.37 14.89 -9.96
CA LYS A 257 -7.65 13.63 -9.95
C LYS A 257 -6.30 13.79 -9.23
N LEU A 258 -5.87 12.73 -8.55
CA LEU A 258 -4.54 12.65 -7.95
C LEU A 258 -3.46 12.65 -9.05
N ALA A 259 -2.59 13.64 -9.01
CA ALA A 259 -1.48 13.86 -9.94
C ALA A 259 -0.15 13.85 -9.20
N GLY A 260 0.90 13.36 -9.86
CA GLY A 260 2.27 13.48 -9.38
C GLY A 260 2.96 14.70 -9.95
N PHE A 261 3.83 15.31 -9.17
CA PHE A 261 4.64 16.46 -9.60
C PHE A 261 6.08 16.36 -9.11
N ILE A 262 6.97 17.08 -9.79
CA ILE A 262 8.34 17.31 -9.36
C ILE A 262 8.53 18.80 -9.03
N MET A 263 9.31 19.09 -8.00
CA MET A 263 9.77 20.46 -7.71
C MET A 263 10.88 20.82 -8.69
N LEU A 264 10.82 22.00 -9.26
CA LEU A 264 11.86 22.48 -10.21
C LEU A 264 13.07 23.06 -9.49
N GLY A 265 12.96 23.34 -8.20
CA GLY A 265 14.02 23.82 -7.32
C GLY A 265 14.47 22.80 -6.27
N ARG A 266 15.21 23.31 -5.28
CA ARG A 266 15.71 22.50 -4.15
C ARG A 266 14.72 22.38 -2.99
N ASP A 267 13.62 23.10 -3.06
CA ASP A 267 12.62 23.10 -2.00
C ASP A 267 11.88 21.76 -1.96
N ILE A 268 11.58 21.28 -0.74
CA ILE A 268 10.88 20.03 -0.51
C ILE A 268 9.41 20.36 -0.26
N ALA A 269 8.52 19.83 -1.08
CA ALA A 269 7.10 19.81 -0.80
C ALA A 269 6.84 18.91 0.42
N ARG A 270 6.05 19.39 1.38
CA ARG A 270 5.61 18.61 2.53
C ARG A 270 4.09 18.52 2.51
N ASP A 271 3.58 17.52 3.19
CA ASP A 271 2.14 17.31 3.35
C ASP A 271 1.46 18.60 3.83
N HIS A 272 0.28 18.87 3.31
CA HIS A 272 -0.55 20.06 3.58
C HIS A 272 -0.01 21.40 3.06
N TYR A 273 1.13 21.46 2.33
CA TYR A 273 1.55 22.69 1.67
C TYR A 273 0.58 23.05 0.56
N PRO A 274 0.08 24.32 0.51
CA PRO A 274 -0.87 24.77 -0.51
C PRO A 274 -0.29 24.66 -1.92
N VAL A 275 -1.14 24.27 -2.86
CA VAL A 275 -0.82 24.12 -4.30
C VAL A 275 -1.64 25.12 -5.10
N TYR A 276 -0.97 25.86 -5.96
CA TYR A 276 -1.55 26.91 -6.82
C TYR A 276 -1.36 26.58 -8.29
N VAL A 277 -2.39 26.89 -9.07
CA VAL A 277 -2.32 26.89 -10.54
C VAL A 277 -2.81 28.25 -11.03
N ASN A 278 -2.01 28.91 -11.85
CA ASN A 278 -2.29 30.28 -12.35
C ASN A 278 -2.63 31.28 -11.23
N GLY A 279 -1.95 31.17 -10.08
CA GLY A 279 -2.12 32.07 -8.93
C GLY A 279 -3.36 31.78 -8.06
N VAL A 280 -4.16 30.75 -8.40
CA VAL A 280 -5.32 30.33 -7.62
C VAL A 280 -4.95 29.08 -6.82
N GLU A 281 -5.25 29.08 -5.52
CA GLU A 281 -5.13 27.87 -4.69
C GLU A 281 -6.15 26.83 -5.12
N VAL A 282 -5.69 25.65 -5.49
CA VAL A 282 -6.54 24.57 -6.02
C VAL A 282 -6.56 23.33 -5.13
N SER A 283 -5.54 23.15 -4.29
CA SER A 283 -5.39 21.96 -3.44
C SER A 283 -4.21 22.14 -2.46
N HIS A 284 -3.82 21.03 -1.85
CA HIS A 284 -2.60 20.91 -1.04
C HIS A 284 -1.81 19.65 -1.43
N VAL A 285 -0.57 19.60 -1.03
CA VAL A 285 0.28 18.41 -1.16
C VAL A 285 -0.26 17.32 -0.25
N THR A 286 -0.57 16.16 -0.79
CA THR A 286 -1.02 14.99 -0.01
C THR A 286 0.16 14.18 0.50
N SER A 287 1.19 14.01 -0.33
CA SER A 287 2.46 13.39 0.04
C SER A 287 3.60 14.09 -0.67
N GLY A 288 4.70 14.34 0.05
CA GLY A 288 5.86 14.97 -0.55
C GLY A 288 7.17 14.64 0.16
N SER A 289 8.19 14.29 -0.62
CA SER A 289 9.50 13.85 -0.12
C SER A 289 10.61 14.05 -1.16
N PRO A 290 11.88 14.12 -0.72
CA PRO A 290 12.98 13.88 -1.64
C PRO A 290 12.91 12.45 -2.17
N SER A 291 13.03 12.29 -3.48
CA SER A 291 13.28 10.98 -4.09
C SER A 291 14.78 10.72 -4.08
N ILE A 292 15.17 9.66 -3.40
CA ILE A 292 16.57 9.26 -3.27
C ILE A 292 17.05 8.64 -4.59
N THR A 293 16.19 7.85 -5.23
CA THR A 293 16.50 7.21 -6.52
C THR A 293 16.65 8.24 -7.64
N LEU A 294 15.74 9.22 -7.74
CA LEU A 294 15.70 10.18 -8.83
C LEU A 294 16.52 11.45 -8.55
N LYS A 295 16.94 11.66 -7.30
CA LYS A 295 17.64 12.88 -6.83
C LYS A 295 16.84 14.16 -7.12
N GLN A 296 15.52 14.06 -6.98
CA GLN A 296 14.54 15.14 -7.19
C GLN A 296 13.55 15.16 -6.05
N ASN A 297 12.93 16.30 -5.78
CA ASN A 297 11.84 16.41 -4.83
C ASN A 297 10.52 16.13 -5.57
N ILE A 298 9.77 15.15 -5.10
CA ILE A 298 8.52 14.68 -5.70
C ILE A 298 7.35 14.85 -4.75
N GLY A 299 6.15 14.90 -5.29
CA GLY A 299 4.93 14.93 -4.48
C GLY A 299 3.70 14.51 -5.24
N LEU A 300 2.62 14.30 -4.47
CA LEU A 300 1.28 14.02 -4.96
C LEU A 300 0.33 15.13 -4.50
N THR A 301 -0.67 15.44 -5.31
CA THR A 301 -1.71 16.42 -5.01
C THR A 301 -2.95 16.15 -5.88
N TYR A 302 -4.12 16.51 -5.40
CA TYR A 302 -5.33 16.49 -6.22
C TYR A 302 -5.41 17.78 -7.04
N LEU A 303 -5.56 17.66 -8.36
CA LEU A 303 -5.70 18.79 -9.26
C LEU A 303 -7.05 18.73 -9.98
N PRO A 304 -7.65 19.88 -10.30
CA PRO A 304 -8.74 19.93 -11.28
C PRO A 304 -8.32 19.21 -12.57
N LEU A 305 -9.22 18.43 -13.17
CA LEU A 305 -8.88 17.52 -14.27
C LEU A 305 -8.17 18.23 -15.43
N ALA A 306 -8.51 19.50 -15.71
CA ALA A 306 -7.87 20.31 -16.75
C ALA A 306 -6.36 20.58 -16.52
N HIS A 307 -5.87 20.36 -15.29
CA HIS A 307 -4.49 20.65 -14.90
C HIS A 307 -3.67 19.39 -14.55
N THR A 308 -4.17 18.21 -14.88
CA THR A 308 -3.49 16.92 -14.56
C THR A 308 -2.54 16.43 -15.65
N ALA A 309 -2.47 17.09 -16.79
CA ALA A 309 -1.61 16.69 -17.89
C ALA A 309 -0.12 16.88 -17.53
N PRO A 310 0.78 15.91 -17.82
CA PRO A 310 2.21 16.10 -17.69
C PRO A 310 2.71 17.34 -18.40
N GLY A 311 3.63 18.08 -17.78
CA GLY A 311 4.12 19.38 -18.26
C GLY A 311 3.34 20.58 -17.72
N THR A 312 2.17 20.38 -17.09
CA THR A 312 1.43 21.47 -16.46
C THR A 312 2.24 22.09 -15.32
N LYS A 313 2.41 23.42 -15.35
CA LYS A 313 3.11 24.16 -14.31
C LYS A 313 2.17 24.43 -13.14
N LEU A 314 2.70 24.31 -11.93
CA LEU A 314 2.04 24.62 -10.68
C LEU A 314 3.04 25.23 -9.70
N GLN A 315 2.55 25.79 -8.62
CA GLN A 315 3.37 26.31 -7.55
C GLN A 315 2.98 25.67 -6.23
N VAL A 316 3.98 25.33 -5.42
CA VAL A 316 3.79 24.85 -4.02
C VAL A 316 4.26 25.96 -3.08
N SER A 317 3.42 26.33 -2.13
CA SER A 317 3.79 27.32 -1.11
C SER A 317 4.63 26.66 -0.02
N VAL A 318 5.96 26.77 -0.17
CA VAL A 318 6.90 26.22 0.81
C VAL A 318 7.27 27.30 1.81
N ARG A 319 6.76 27.19 3.05
CA ARG A 319 7.00 28.19 4.12
C ARG A 319 6.67 29.62 3.67
N GLY A 320 5.55 29.79 2.95
CA GLY A 320 5.09 31.10 2.46
C GLY A 320 5.78 31.59 1.18
N ARG A 321 6.67 30.81 0.56
CA ARG A 321 7.29 31.15 -0.73
C ARG A 321 6.69 30.29 -1.84
N ALA A 322 6.31 30.89 -2.94
CA ALA A 322 5.89 30.18 -4.13
C ALA A 322 7.10 29.49 -4.79
N CYS A 323 7.07 28.17 -4.86
CA CYS A 323 8.12 27.35 -5.45
C CYS A 323 7.57 26.61 -6.66
N GLU A 324 8.23 26.73 -7.81
CA GLU A 324 7.79 26.14 -9.07
C GLU A 324 7.85 24.61 -9.05
N ALA A 325 6.83 24.01 -9.62
CA ALA A 325 6.73 22.57 -9.80
C ALA A 325 6.06 22.24 -11.12
N GLU A 326 6.14 20.99 -11.55
CA GLU A 326 5.60 20.50 -12.81
C GLU A 326 4.95 19.15 -12.65
N VAL A 327 3.74 18.97 -13.17
CA VAL A 327 3.06 17.68 -13.23
C VAL A 327 3.85 16.71 -14.10
N VAL A 328 4.03 15.49 -13.60
CA VAL A 328 4.75 14.42 -14.31
C VAL A 328 3.93 13.14 -14.39
N GLN A 329 4.32 12.27 -15.30
CA GLN A 329 3.75 10.93 -15.35
C GLN A 329 4.17 10.12 -14.15
N THR A 330 3.24 9.35 -13.59
CA THR A 330 3.47 8.43 -12.46
C THR A 330 3.22 6.97 -12.87
N PRO A 331 3.82 6.01 -12.15
CA PRO A 331 4.70 6.16 -10.99
C PRO A 331 6.02 6.85 -11.35
N PHE A 332 6.64 7.54 -10.38
CA PHE A 332 7.92 8.23 -10.56
C PHE A 332 9.07 7.24 -10.79
N TYR A 333 8.99 6.08 -10.14
CA TYR A 333 9.93 4.97 -10.28
C TYR A 333 9.17 3.71 -10.69
N LYS A 334 9.74 2.98 -11.64
CA LYS A 334 9.38 1.60 -11.97
C LYS A 334 10.63 0.75 -11.92
N ARG A 335 10.58 -0.39 -11.25
CA ARG A 335 11.67 -1.36 -11.33
C ARG A 335 11.86 -1.78 -12.79
N LYS A 336 13.10 -2.00 -13.19
CA LYS A 336 13.38 -2.65 -14.47
C LYS A 336 12.95 -4.11 -14.32
N ASP A 337 12.08 -4.55 -15.19
CA ASP A 337 11.69 -5.97 -15.24
C ASP A 337 12.95 -6.82 -15.35
N SER A 338 13.08 -7.74 -14.41
CA SER A 338 14.12 -8.75 -14.38
C SER A 338 13.72 -9.92 -15.25
#